data_d56c371e5975e4d595e9b8db4878881e
#
_entry.id   d56c371e5975e4d595e9b8db4878881e
#
_cell.length_a   1.000
_cell.length_b   1.000
_cell.length_c   1.000
_cell.angle_alpha   90.00
_cell.angle_beta   90.00
_cell.angle_gamma   90.00
#
_symmetry.space_group_name_H-M   'P 1'
#
loop_
_entity.id
_entity.type
_entity.pdbx_description
1 polymer ?
#
loop_
_entity_poly.entity_id
_entity_poly.type
_entity_poly.pdbx_seq_one_letter_code
_entity_poly.pdbx_strand_id
1 'polypeptide(L)'
;MQTTRADLRKLLEPGVSALGFELVDVEMAGSHHHPTLRVYIDSPRGVNVDDCARVSRQLSALLDVEDPLPGQYTLEVSSPGLDRPLVTPEDFRRFIGETIKVKMQPPLMGRKNFSGRLVDVTPDHVVVEVDNEHFDLAFDGMERARLVPRF
;
A
#
# COMPACT_ATOMS: atom_id res chain seq x y z
N MET A 1 5.05 -25.23 -22.04
CA MET A 1 4.09 -25.12 -20.92
C MET A 1 3.98 -23.69 -20.47
N GLN A 2 2.78 -23.17 -20.42
CA GLN A 2 2.57 -21.82 -19.88
C GLN A 2 2.48 -21.89 -18.35
N THR A 3 3.15 -20.98 -17.68
CA THR A 3 3.05 -20.84 -16.24
C THR A 3 1.71 -20.21 -15.90
N THR A 4 0.90 -20.90 -15.10
CA THR A 4 -0.40 -20.40 -14.71
C THR A 4 -0.29 -19.56 -13.43
N ARG A 5 -1.39 -18.83 -13.11
CA ARG A 5 -1.51 -18.10 -11.87
C ARG A 5 -1.38 -19.04 -10.65
N ALA A 6 -1.96 -20.25 -10.74
CA ALA A 6 -1.84 -21.24 -9.68
C ALA A 6 -0.40 -21.71 -9.48
N ASP A 7 0.34 -21.87 -10.58
CA ASP A 7 1.77 -22.24 -10.54
C ASP A 7 2.59 -21.14 -9.85
N LEU A 8 2.31 -19.88 -10.19
CA LEU A 8 2.99 -18.75 -9.56
C LEU A 8 2.68 -18.65 -8.07
N ARG A 9 1.43 -18.89 -7.67
CA ARG A 9 1.07 -18.90 -6.25
C ARG A 9 1.85 -19.97 -5.49
N LYS A 10 1.93 -21.17 -6.03
CA LYS A 10 2.67 -22.28 -5.39
C LYS A 10 4.15 -21.96 -5.26
N LEU A 11 4.71 -21.31 -6.27
CA LEU A 11 6.13 -20.95 -6.28
C LEU A 11 6.44 -19.86 -5.24
N LEU A 12 5.59 -18.84 -5.15
CA LEU A 12 5.85 -17.64 -4.35
C LEU A 12 5.40 -17.75 -2.91
N GLU A 13 4.38 -18.57 -2.63
CA GLU A 13 3.81 -18.67 -1.28
C GLU A 13 4.82 -19.01 -0.19
N PRO A 14 5.74 -19.99 -0.36
CA PRO A 14 6.72 -20.27 0.69
C PRO A 14 7.63 -19.08 1.01
N GLY A 15 8.01 -18.30 -0.01
CA GLY A 15 8.84 -17.12 0.19
C GLY A 15 8.13 -16.02 0.97
N VAL A 16 6.85 -15.83 0.72
CA VAL A 16 6.01 -14.86 1.43
C VAL A 16 5.80 -15.33 2.88
N SER A 17 5.44 -16.59 3.06
CA SER A 17 5.20 -17.17 4.39
C SER A 17 6.44 -17.17 5.27
N ALA A 18 7.61 -17.39 4.69
CA ALA A 18 8.87 -17.39 5.41
C ALA A 18 9.17 -16.05 6.08
N LEU A 19 8.64 -14.95 5.53
CA LEU A 19 8.81 -13.62 6.11
C LEU A 19 7.66 -13.24 7.05
N GLY A 20 6.71 -14.14 7.29
CA GLY A 20 5.61 -13.89 8.20
C GLY A 20 4.38 -13.23 7.58
N PHE A 21 4.28 -13.24 6.25
CA PHE A 21 3.16 -12.65 5.54
C PHE A 21 2.30 -13.71 4.86
N GLU A 22 1.09 -13.33 4.52
CA GLU A 22 0.16 -14.16 3.77
C GLU A 22 0.14 -13.71 2.31
N LEU A 23 0.21 -14.68 1.38
CA LEU A 23 0.02 -14.42 -0.03
C LEU A 23 -1.48 -14.36 -0.33
N VAL A 24 -1.97 -13.16 -0.63
CA VAL A 24 -3.39 -12.94 -0.91
C VAL A 24 -3.73 -13.30 -2.34
N ASP A 25 -2.97 -12.75 -3.28
CA ASP A 25 -3.24 -12.96 -4.70
C ASP A 25 -2.00 -12.67 -5.54
N VAL A 26 -2.03 -13.19 -6.76
CA VAL A 26 -1.01 -12.95 -7.78
C VAL A 26 -1.73 -12.67 -9.08
N GLU A 27 -1.31 -11.62 -9.79
CA GLU A 27 -1.89 -11.33 -11.10
C GLU A 27 -0.84 -10.85 -12.08
N MET A 28 -1.09 -11.09 -13.37
CA MET A 28 -0.29 -10.51 -14.44
C MET A 28 -1.04 -9.29 -14.97
N ALA A 29 -0.37 -8.15 -14.92
CA ALA A 29 -0.90 -6.86 -15.37
C ALA A 29 0.04 -6.26 -16.40
N GLY A 30 -0.28 -5.05 -16.86
CA GLY A 30 0.51 -4.36 -17.86
C GLY A 30 0.25 -4.84 -19.27
N SER A 31 1.10 -4.41 -20.21
CA SER A 31 0.98 -4.76 -21.62
C SER A 31 1.85 -5.97 -21.96
N HIS A 32 1.66 -6.52 -23.18
CA HIS A 32 2.53 -7.59 -23.68
C HIS A 32 3.99 -7.16 -23.74
N HIS A 33 4.26 -5.88 -23.95
CA HIS A 33 5.61 -5.34 -24.06
C HIS A 33 6.24 -5.08 -22.69
N HIS A 34 5.39 -4.78 -21.68
CA HIS A 34 5.85 -4.47 -20.34
C HIS A 34 4.96 -5.18 -19.32
N PRO A 35 5.07 -6.53 -19.21
CA PRO A 35 4.26 -7.25 -18.23
C PRO A 35 4.70 -6.94 -16.81
N THR A 36 3.74 -6.88 -15.91
CA THR A 36 3.96 -6.68 -14.48
C THR A 36 3.40 -7.87 -13.73
N LEU A 37 4.27 -8.52 -12.96
CA LEU A 37 3.83 -9.55 -12.01
C LEU A 37 3.50 -8.83 -10.71
N ARG A 38 2.21 -8.81 -10.36
CA ARG A 38 1.73 -8.12 -9.18
C ARG A 38 1.38 -9.13 -8.10
N VAL A 39 1.99 -8.96 -6.93
CA VAL A 39 1.82 -9.87 -5.80
C VAL A 39 1.20 -9.09 -4.64
N TYR A 40 0.10 -9.60 -4.10
CA TYR A 40 -0.61 -8.99 -2.98
C TYR A 40 -0.35 -9.80 -1.72
N ILE A 41 0.14 -9.11 -0.67
CA ILE A 41 0.43 -9.72 0.62
C ILE A 41 -0.37 -9.04 1.72
N ASP A 42 -0.59 -9.75 2.82
CA ASP A 42 -1.26 -9.18 3.99
C ASP A 42 -0.69 -9.79 5.27
N SER A 43 -1.04 -9.19 6.40
CA SER A 43 -0.63 -9.65 7.72
C SER A 43 -1.62 -9.11 8.77
N PRO A 44 -1.92 -9.89 9.83
CA PRO A 44 -2.76 -9.39 10.92
C PRO A 44 -2.21 -8.13 11.59
N ARG A 45 -0.89 -7.92 11.51
CA ARG A 45 -0.23 -6.73 12.05
C ARG A 45 -0.24 -5.55 11.08
N GLY A 46 -0.78 -5.76 9.88
CA GLY A 46 -0.69 -4.80 8.79
C GLY A 46 0.61 -4.94 8.01
N VAL A 47 0.71 -4.22 6.92
CA VAL A 47 1.86 -4.25 6.01
C VAL A 47 2.28 -2.81 5.74
N ASN A 48 3.56 -2.52 5.86
CA ASN A 48 4.11 -1.22 5.48
C ASN A 48 4.96 -1.32 4.22
N VAL A 49 5.49 -0.18 3.76
CA VAL A 49 6.29 -0.12 2.54
C VAL A 49 7.57 -0.94 2.66
N ASP A 50 8.22 -0.91 3.83
CA ASP A 50 9.44 -1.68 4.08
C ASP A 50 9.18 -3.18 4.01
N ASP A 51 8.02 -3.62 4.49
CA ASP A 51 7.59 -5.03 4.39
C ASP A 51 7.46 -5.44 2.93
N CYS A 52 6.81 -4.61 2.11
CA CYS A 52 6.68 -4.87 0.68
C CYS A 52 8.05 -4.95 0.00
N ALA A 53 8.98 -4.08 0.38
CA ALA A 53 10.34 -4.08 -0.16
C ALA A 53 11.08 -5.37 0.22
N ARG A 54 10.94 -5.83 1.46
CA ARG A 54 11.57 -7.08 1.92
C ARG A 54 11.03 -8.28 1.15
N VAL A 55 9.72 -8.36 1.01
CA VAL A 55 9.07 -9.43 0.24
C VAL A 55 9.50 -9.37 -1.22
N SER A 56 9.55 -8.17 -1.80
CA SER A 56 9.97 -7.98 -3.18
C SER A 56 11.38 -8.51 -3.42
N ARG A 57 12.32 -8.22 -2.52
CA ARG A 57 13.70 -8.74 -2.64
C ARG A 57 13.75 -10.26 -2.55
N GLN A 58 12.99 -10.84 -1.62
CA GLN A 58 12.92 -12.29 -1.45
C GLN A 58 12.33 -12.97 -2.70
N LEU A 59 11.24 -12.44 -3.22
CA LEU A 59 10.58 -13.00 -4.38
C LEU A 59 11.41 -12.80 -5.65
N SER A 60 12.11 -11.67 -5.76
CA SER A 60 12.98 -11.39 -6.90
C SER A 60 14.10 -12.44 -6.99
N ALA A 61 14.72 -12.76 -5.85
CA ALA A 61 15.77 -13.79 -5.81
C ALA A 61 15.21 -15.16 -6.20
N LEU A 62 14.02 -15.51 -5.70
CA LEU A 62 13.37 -16.77 -6.02
C LEU A 62 13.00 -16.86 -7.50
N LEU A 63 12.48 -15.78 -8.07
CA LEU A 63 12.11 -15.72 -9.49
C LEU A 63 13.34 -15.80 -10.41
N ASP A 64 14.47 -15.24 -9.99
CA ASP A 64 15.71 -15.33 -10.76
C ASP A 64 16.21 -16.78 -10.82
N VAL A 65 16.07 -17.53 -9.75
CA VAL A 65 16.49 -18.94 -9.69
C VAL A 65 15.54 -19.84 -10.50
N GLU A 66 14.24 -19.69 -10.29
CA GLU A 66 13.24 -20.57 -10.89
C GLU A 66 12.86 -20.17 -12.31
N ASP A 67 13.02 -18.89 -12.66
CA ASP A 67 12.77 -18.33 -13.99
C ASP A 67 11.44 -18.82 -14.63
N PRO A 68 10.30 -18.64 -13.94
CA PRO A 68 9.02 -19.20 -14.40
C PRO A 68 8.37 -18.45 -15.55
N LEU A 69 8.80 -17.22 -15.81
CA LEU A 69 8.19 -16.34 -16.81
C LEU A 69 9.17 -16.02 -17.93
N PRO A 70 8.72 -16.08 -19.20
CA PRO A 70 9.58 -15.74 -20.32
C PRO A 70 9.79 -14.22 -20.41
N GLY A 71 11.01 -13.84 -20.79
CA GLY A 71 11.34 -12.44 -21.05
C GLY A 71 11.45 -11.59 -19.79
N GLN A 72 11.42 -10.29 -20.00
CA GLN A 72 11.52 -9.32 -18.92
C GLN A 72 10.15 -8.92 -18.41
N TYR A 73 10.08 -8.70 -17.11
CA TYR A 73 8.85 -8.26 -16.45
C TYR A 73 9.21 -7.43 -15.22
N THR A 74 8.25 -6.67 -14.72
CA THR A 74 8.40 -5.91 -13.49
C THR A 74 7.71 -6.66 -12.34
N LEU A 75 8.39 -6.82 -11.22
CA LEU A 75 7.79 -7.36 -10.00
C LEU A 75 7.28 -6.21 -9.14
N GLU A 76 6.02 -6.29 -8.76
CA GLU A 76 5.38 -5.29 -7.91
C GLU A 76 4.72 -6.02 -6.74
N VAL A 77 5.12 -5.64 -5.52
CA VAL A 77 4.52 -6.19 -4.29
C VAL A 77 3.70 -5.12 -3.62
N SER A 78 2.45 -5.43 -3.33
CA SER A 78 1.50 -4.49 -2.72
C SER A 78 0.69 -5.19 -1.63
N SER A 79 -0.17 -4.44 -0.96
CA SER A 79 -1.07 -5.00 0.03
C SER A 79 -2.39 -4.24 0.03
N PRO A 80 -3.52 -4.96 0.15
CA PRO A 80 -4.80 -4.28 0.37
C PRO A 80 -4.79 -3.43 1.64
N GLY A 81 -3.96 -3.80 2.62
CA GLY A 81 -3.82 -3.07 3.87
C GLY A 81 -3.12 -1.72 3.75
N LEU A 82 -2.41 -1.46 2.63
CA LEU A 82 -1.76 -0.18 2.38
C LEU A 82 -2.76 0.93 2.02
N ASP A 83 -3.91 0.55 1.47
CA ASP A 83 -4.98 1.50 1.13
C ASP A 83 -6.07 1.46 2.20
N ARG A 84 -5.66 1.35 3.44
CA ARG A 84 -6.56 1.17 4.59
C ARG A 84 -7.29 2.47 4.92
N PRO A 85 -8.61 2.43 5.14
CA PRO A 85 -9.32 3.58 5.67
C PRO A 85 -8.78 3.96 7.05
N LEU A 86 -8.61 5.25 7.29
CA LEU A 86 -8.23 5.79 8.59
C LEU A 86 -9.48 6.38 9.24
N VAL A 87 -9.87 5.88 10.39
CA VAL A 87 -11.14 6.26 11.03
C VAL A 87 -10.95 6.90 12.39
N THR A 88 -10.17 6.26 13.28
CA THR A 88 -9.97 6.73 14.64
C THR A 88 -8.70 7.56 14.77
N PRO A 89 -8.61 8.44 15.81
CA PRO A 89 -7.36 9.16 16.05
C PRO A 89 -6.15 8.23 16.19
N GLU A 90 -6.33 7.04 16.76
CA GLU A 90 -5.25 6.08 16.91
C GLU A 90 -4.77 5.52 15.57
N ASP A 91 -5.70 5.33 14.62
CA ASP A 91 -5.33 4.93 13.27
C ASP A 91 -4.37 5.95 12.64
N PHE A 92 -4.71 7.24 12.79
CA PHE A 92 -3.88 8.31 12.26
C PHE A 92 -2.52 8.41 12.96
N ARG A 93 -2.48 8.25 14.28
CA ARG A 93 -1.23 8.36 15.05
C ARG A 93 -0.17 7.36 14.59
N ARG A 94 -0.60 6.19 14.15
CA ARG A 94 0.32 5.15 13.66
C ARG A 94 1.04 5.55 12.39
N PHE A 95 0.51 6.53 11.66
CA PHE A 95 1.00 6.92 10.34
C PHE A 95 1.47 8.36 10.26
N ILE A 96 1.81 8.98 11.40
CA ILE A 96 2.43 10.31 11.41
C ILE A 96 3.73 10.25 10.61
N GLY A 97 3.88 11.20 9.68
CA GLY A 97 5.01 11.24 8.75
C GLY A 97 4.69 10.66 7.38
N GLU A 98 3.61 9.90 7.26
CA GLU A 98 3.17 9.32 5.99
C GLU A 98 2.21 10.24 5.25
N THR A 99 2.06 9.98 3.95
CA THR A 99 1.11 10.73 3.13
C THR A 99 -0.28 10.13 3.28
N ILE A 100 -1.28 10.99 3.51
CA ILE A 100 -2.68 10.58 3.60
C ILE A 100 -3.54 11.41 2.64
N LYS A 101 -4.72 10.87 2.31
CA LYS A 101 -5.75 11.58 1.57
C LYS A 101 -6.98 11.68 2.45
N VAL A 102 -7.52 12.89 2.55
CA VAL A 102 -8.71 13.17 3.37
C VAL A 102 -9.75 13.89 2.50
N LYS A 103 -10.99 13.45 2.61
CA LYS A 103 -12.12 14.13 1.98
C LYS A 103 -12.98 14.77 3.05
N MET A 104 -13.13 16.08 2.98
CA MET A 104 -13.93 16.87 3.94
C MET A 104 -15.32 17.14 3.40
N GLN A 105 -16.31 17.03 4.28
CA GLN A 105 -17.71 17.33 4.00
C GLN A 105 -18.32 18.00 5.23
N PRO A 106 -18.66 19.29 5.23
CA PRO A 106 -18.56 20.22 4.08
C PRO A 106 -17.12 20.60 3.73
N PRO A 107 -16.91 21.20 2.55
CA PRO A 107 -15.56 21.62 2.16
C PRO A 107 -14.97 22.62 3.14
N LEU A 108 -13.68 22.48 3.42
CA LEU A 108 -12.94 23.41 4.26
C LEU A 108 -12.25 24.43 3.37
N MET A 109 -12.56 25.72 3.58
CA MET A 109 -11.99 26.82 2.77
C MET A 109 -12.17 26.58 1.27
N GLY A 110 -13.34 26.03 0.88
CA GLY A 110 -13.65 25.72 -0.51
C GLY A 110 -12.98 24.47 -1.08
N ARG A 111 -12.25 23.72 -0.27
CA ARG A 111 -11.52 22.54 -0.68
C ARG A 111 -12.10 21.27 -0.04
N LYS A 112 -12.42 20.29 -0.86
CA LYS A 112 -12.93 18.99 -0.38
C LYS A 112 -11.82 17.98 -0.11
N ASN A 113 -10.81 17.95 -0.97
CA ASN A 113 -9.78 16.93 -0.94
C ASN A 113 -8.46 17.50 -0.48
N PHE A 114 -7.87 16.85 0.52
CA PHE A 114 -6.55 17.18 1.04
C PHE A 114 -5.66 15.96 0.88
N SER A 115 -4.51 16.15 0.24
CA SER A 115 -3.51 15.09 0.09
C SER A 115 -2.18 15.67 0.54
N GLY A 116 -1.60 15.10 1.58
CA GLY A 116 -0.36 15.60 2.11
C GLY A 116 0.16 14.74 3.24
N ARG A 117 1.25 15.21 3.85
CA ARG A 117 1.90 14.49 4.95
C ARG A 117 1.16 14.74 6.25
N LEU A 118 0.89 13.66 6.98
CA LEU A 118 0.30 13.74 8.31
C LEU A 118 1.38 14.20 9.29
N VAL A 119 1.18 15.38 9.89
CA VAL A 119 2.16 16.02 10.77
C VAL A 119 1.86 15.74 12.23
N ASP A 120 0.60 15.83 12.61
CA ASP A 120 0.19 15.66 14.00
C ASP A 120 -1.25 15.15 14.11
N VAL A 121 -1.59 14.59 15.25
CA VAL A 121 -2.94 14.08 15.54
C VAL A 121 -3.33 14.53 16.96
N THR A 122 -4.50 15.17 17.05
CA THR A 122 -5.10 15.53 18.33
C THR A 122 -6.40 14.74 18.53
N PRO A 123 -7.03 14.78 19.70
CA PRO A 123 -8.33 14.10 19.88
C PRO A 123 -9.44 14.64 18.97
N ASP A 124 -9.32 15.88 18.48
CA ASP A 124 -10.36 16.55 17.70
C ASP A 124 -10.08 16.63 16.21
N HIS A 125 -8.81 16.62 15.82
CA HIS A 125 -8.42 16.84 14.43
C HIS A 125 -7.06 16.26 14.11
N VAL A 126 -6.73 16.23 12.81
CA VAL A 126 -5.38 15.92 12.34
C VAL A 126 -4.79 17.16 11.69
N VAL A 127 -3.46 17.27 11.70
CA VAL A 127 -2.75 18.34 11.00
C VAL A 127 -2.06 17.72 9.79
N VAL A 128 -2.40 18.23 8.61
CA VAL A 128 -1.86 17.75 7.34
C VAL A 128 -1.10 18.88 6.67
N GLU A 129 0.12 18.60 6.20
CA GLU A 129 0.92 19.55 5.45
C GLU A 129 0.70 19.35 3.96
N VAL A 130 0.19 20.40 3.31
CA VAL A 130 -0.04 20.43 1.87
C VAL A 130 0.63 21.68 1.32
N ASP A 131 1.57 21.52 0.38
CA ASP A 131 2.28 22.63 -0.25
C ASP A 131 2.91 23.61 0.78
N ASN A 132 3.53 23.06 1.82
CA ASN A 132 4.18 23.80 2.92
C ASN A 132 3.21 24.58 3.81
N GLU A 133 1.91 24.31 3.71
CA GLU A 133 0.89 24.87 4.60
C GLU A 133 0.29 23.78 5.45
N HIS A 134 0.02 24.11 6.72
CA HIS A 134 -0.62 23.16 7.65
C HIS A 134 -2.12 23.43 7.70
N PHE A 135 -2.90 22.35 7.59
CA PHE A 135 -4.36 22.40 7.67
C PHE A 135 -4.82 21.53 8.84
N ASP A 136 -5.69 22.10 9.67
CA ASP A 136 -6.35 21.37 10.76
C ASP A 136 -7.64 20.77 10.21
N LEU A 137 -7.71 19.43 10.12
CA LEU A 137 -8.88 18.73 9.58
C LEU A 137 -9.62 18.04 10.71
N ALA A 138 -10.78 18.59 11.08
CA ALA A 138 -11.59 18.04 12.16
C ALA A 138 -12.18 16.69 11.80
N PHE A 139 -12.15 15.74 12.74
CA PHE A 139 -12.72 14.42 12.53
C PHE A 139 -14.22 14.49 12.19
N ASP A 140 -14.96 15.40 12.82
CA ASP A 140 -16.38 15.57 12.56
C ASP A 140 -16.70 15.95 11.13
N GLY A 141 -15.78 16.58 10.44
CA GLY A 141 -15.95 17.00 9.06
C GLY A 141 -15.35 16.03 8.03
N MET A 142 -14.74 14.93 8.47
CA MET A 142 -14.16 13.96 7.56
C MET A 142 -15.22 13.00 7.03
N GLU A 143 -15.38 13.00 5.72
CA GLU A 143 -16.19 11.97 5.08
C GLU A 143 -15.41 10.69 4.91
N ARG A 144 -14.12 10.81 4.59
CA ARG A 144 -13.26 9.68 4.28
C ARG A 144 -11.79 10.07 4.42
N ALA A 145 -10.99 9.15 4.93
CA ALA A 145 -9.54 9.31 4.97
C ALA A 145 -8.87 7.98 4.69
N ARG A 146 -7.71 8.01 4.04
CA ARG A 146 -6.95 6.79 3.73
C ARG A 146 -5.46 7.07 3.64
N LEU A 147 -4.67 6.02 3.88
CA LEU A 147 -3.22 6.07 3.71
C LEU A 147 -2.88 5.99 2.23
N VAL A 148 -1.90 6.80 1.79
CA VAL A 148 -1.35 6.74 0.43
C VAL A 148 -0.06 5.93 0.50
N PRO A 149 0.00 4.77 -0.15
CA PRO A 149 1.21 3.95 -0.13
C PRO A 149 2.35 4.61 -0.90
N ARG A 150 3.57 4.45 -0.38
CA ARG A 150 4.80 4.86 -1.06
C ARG A 150 5.58 3.62 -1.46
N PHE A 151 6.00 3.59 -2.68
CA PHE A 151 6.88 2.53 -3.20
C PHE A 151 8.15 3.11 -3.75
#